data_073b62c780ba7f5215df726b2203238f
#
_entry.id   073b62c780ba7f5215df726b2203238f
#
_cell.length_a   1.000
_cell.length_b   1.000
_cell.length_c   1.000
_cell.angle_alpha   90.00
_cell.angle_beta   90.00
_cell.angle_gamma   90.00
#
_symmetry.space_group_name_H-M   'P 1'
#
loop_
_entity.id
_entity.type
_entity.pdbx_description
1 polymer ?
#
loop_
_entity_poly.entity_id
_entity_poly.type
_entity_poly.pdbx_seq_one_letter_code
_entity_poly.pdbx_strand_id
1 'polypeptide(L)'
;MHGGELFHQTLDILESEVYRFYDAYLELIEAVESINECSELETIKLGTNPAARDAVTLAVDGSSNRSQRAGLDLIVVSAAAVTFKCNNPVAQNPYIIGKCIPVMGLVDEDVERIQAVCRQYLERLVTLRVLDGNSYDLTLLDGPFVPHYDLLPYGYSASVSGGRAREVQEEYRMVFEKIYGSNGTADVLAERLLDTLHAFVIKSPHSMDLISRYKKVSSWLSGVYGRINDANLLDSVLSPCNREVLVITVPQKSDLWSVLAKKKILGPRYSRFLSEQRFFYIKPHRDALPIRVELHKSLAESEKQLEYVCSAIYFQASNLNNVPWSLEFAHAFSLVEANLPSFLADELLAKIVKIARQNNISPKKFYRLFKPKHGLEVIWNTRKPRGV
;
A
#
# COMPACT_ATOMS: atom_id res chain seq x y z
N MET A 1 40.62 -2.65 -14.83
CA MET A 1 40.66 -1.30 -15.44
C MET A 1 39.30 -0.78 -15.90
N HIS A 2 38.27 -1.60 -16.06
CA HIS A 2 36.96 -1.15 -16.57
C HIS A 2 36.03 -0.43 -15.57
N GLY A 3 36.29 -0.52 -14.28
CA GLY A 3 35.40 0.11 -13.29
C GLY A 3 35.51 1.64 -13.19
N GLY A 4 36.71 2.18 -13.43
CA GLY A 4 36.94 3.62 -13.40
C GLY A 4 36.35 4.35 -14.61
N GLU A 5 36.39 3.71 -15.77
CA GLU A 5 35.86 4.27 -17.02
C GLU A 5 34.33 4.34 -17.01
N LEU A 6 33.67 3.30 -16.49
CA LEU A 6 32.22 3.29 -16.27
C LEU A 6 31.79 4.37 -15.27
N PHE A 7 32.55 4.58 -14.21
CA PHE A 7 32.27 5.60 -13.20
C PHE A 7 32.34 7.01 -13.80
N HIS A 8 33.39 7.32 -14.58
CA HIS A 8 33.51 8.61 -15.25
C HIS A 8 32.40 8.86 -16.28
N GLN A 9 32.10 7.85 -17.14
CA GLN A 9 30.98 7.95 -18.07
C GLN A 9 29.64 8.18 -17.36
N THR A 10 29.44 7.55 -16.19
CA THR A 10 28.22 7.75 -15.40
C THR A 10 28.16 9.16 -14.83
N LEU A 11 29.30 9.72 -14.36
CA LEU A 11 29.36 11.09 -13.86
C LEU A 11 29.09 12.12 -14.99
N ASP A 12 29.67 11.92 -16.18
CA ASP A 12 29.45 12.81 -17.34
C ASP A 12 27.97 12.83 -17.75
N ILE A 13 27.32 11.65 -17.74
CA ILE A 13 25.87 11.55 -17.97
C ILE A 13 25.10 12.27 -16.87
N LEU A 14 25.48 12.08 -15.62
CA LEU A 14 24.83 12.70 -14.47
C LEU A 14 24.94 14.23 -14.53
N GLU A 15 26.11 14.77 -14.89
CA GLU A 15 26.32 16.22 -15.05
C GLU A 15 25.44 16.78 -16.19
N SER A 16 25.31 16.07 -17.30
CA SER A 16 24.44 16.51 -18.40
C SER A 16 22.94 16.48 -18.01
N GLU A 17 22.53 15.50 -17.19
CA GLU A 17 21.16 15.39 -16.71
C GLU A 17 20.82 16.39 -15.59
N VAL A 18 21.81 16.84 -14.80
CA VAL A 18 21.60 17.82 -13.71
C VAL A 18 20.96 19.11 -14.24
N TYR A 19 21.45 19.65 -15.36
CA TYR A 19 20.86 20.86 -15.96
C TYR A 19 19.42 20.64 -16.42
N ARG A 20 19.13 19.49 -17.02
CA ARG A 20 17.78 19.12 -17.41
C ARG A 20 16.83 18.97 -16.23
N PHE A 21 17.31 18.37 -15.14
CA PHE A 21 16.55 18.28 -13.90
C PHE A 21 16.37 19.63 -13.22
N TYR A 22 17.38 20.49 -13.25
CA TYR A 22 17.31 21.82 -12.67
C TYR A 22 16.25 22.68 -13.38
N ASP A 23 16.24 22.71 -14.72
CA ASP A 23 15.25 23.45 -15.47
C ASP A 23 13.82 22.92 -15.20
N ALA A 24 13.65 21.59 -15.21
CA ALA A 24 12.38 20.96 -14.87
C ALA A 24 11.94 21.23 -13.42
N TYR A 25 12.91 21.42 -12.49
CA TYR A 25 12.62 21.74 -11.11
C TYR A 25 12.23 23.22 -10.94
N LEU A 26 12.83 24.12 -11.71
CA LEU A 26 12.42 25.53 -11.74
C LEU A 26 10.99 25.70 -12.28
N GLU A 27 10.65 25.02 -13.39
CA GLU A 27 9.28 25.00 -13.92
C GLU A 27 8.29 24.52 -12.87
N LEU A 28 8.69 23.53 -12.07
CA LEU A 28 7.91 23.00 -10.97
C LEU A 28 7.67 24.01 -9.87
N ILE A 29 8.72 24.70 -9.43
CA ILE A 29 8.66 25.74 -8.38
C ILE A 29 7.72 26.87 -8.83
N GLU A 30 7.87 27.35 -10.05
CA GLU A 30 7.01 28.41 -10.62
C GLU A 30 5.53 27.95 -10.68
N ALA A 31 5.29 26.69 -11.10
CA ALA A 31 3.95 26.12 -11.13
C ALA A 31 3.33 26.04 -9.73
N VAL A 32 4.12 25.62 -8.72
CA VAL A 32 3.68 25.51 -7.33
C VAL A 32 3.41 26.89 -6.71
N GLU A 33 4.24 27.89 -6.98
CA GLU A 33 4.02 29.27 -6.53
C GLU A 33 2.71 29.83 -7.10
N SER A 34 2.43 29.55 -8.38
CA SER A 34 1.17 29.94 -9.04
C SER A 34 -0.05 29.28 -8.39
N ILE A 35 0.10 28.08 -7.82
CA ILE A 35 -0.99 27.37 -7.15
C ILE A 35 -1.32 27.96 -5.79
N ASN A 36 -0.36 28.53 -5.08
CA ASN A 36 -0.61 29.22 -3.82
C ASN A 36 -1.60 30.39 -3.96
N GLU A 37 -1.79 30.89 -5.19
CA GLU A 37 -2.79 31.88 -5.52
C GLU A 37 -4.16 31.29 -5.89
N CYS A 38 -4.28 29.95 -5.88
CA CYS A 38 -5.50 29.26 -6.32
C CYS A 38 -6.56 29.25 -5.22
N SER A 39 -7.57 30.09 -5.37
CA SER A 39 -8.74 30.14 -4.49
C SER A 39 -9.62 28.87 -4.49
N GLU A 40 -9.32 27.90 -5.37
CA GLU A 40 -10.03 26.62 -5.46
C GLU A 40 -9.53 25.59 -4.42
N LEU A 41 -8.34 25.82 -3.81
CA LEU A 41 -7.79 25.00 -2.76
C LEU A 41 -8.23 25.53 -1.39
N GLU A 42 -9.34 25.01 -0.89
CA GLU A 42 -9.79 25.36 0.45
C GLU A 42 -9.00 24.58 1.49
N THR A 43 -8.22 25.29 2.29
CA THR A 43 -7.61 24.74 3.50
C THR A 43 -8.51 25.04 4.70
N ILE A 44 -8.68 24.03 5.56
CA ILE A 44 -9.39 24.19 6.83
C ILE A 44 -8.35 24.16 7.93
N LYS A 45 -8.33 25.21 8.75
CA LYS A 45 -7.50 25.27 9.95
C LYS A 45 -8.21 24.53 11.08
N LEU A 46 -7.62 23.43 11.53
CA LEU A 46 -8.15 22.62 12.61
C LEU A 46 -7.58 23.03 13.97
N GLY A 47 -8.41 22.95 14.99
CA GLY A 47 -8.00 23.04 16.38
C GLY A 47 -7.12 21.84 16.81
N THR A 48 -6.60 21.92 18.03
CA THR A 48 -5.96 20.78 18.68
C THR A 48 -6.93 20.14 19.64
N ASN A 49 -7.15 18.85 19.51
CA ASN A 49 -7.87 18.08 20.50
C ASN A 49 -6.91 17.40 21.47
N PRO A 50 -6.72 17.91 22.71
CA PRO A 50 -5.77 17.34 23.64
C PRO A 50 -6.07 15.89 24.04
N ALA A 51 -7.35 15.48 24.04
CA ALA A 51 -7.76 14.13 24.38
C ALA A 51 -7.22 13.09 23.38
N ALA A 52 -6.93 13.49 22.15
CA ALA A 52 -6.35 12.61 21.15
C ALA A 52 -4.90 12.17 21.48
N ARG A 53 -4.23 12.85 22.41
CA ARG A 53 -2.89 12.48 22.89
C ARG A 53 -2.90 11.16 23.66
N ASP A 54 -3.96 10.93 24.41
CA ASP A 54 -4.13 9.75 25.26
C ASP A 54 -4.97 8.66 24.60
N ALA A 55 -5.28 8.81 23.31
CA ALA A 55 -6.08 7.86 22.55
C ALA A 55 -5.48 6.44 22.60
N VAL A 56 -6.34 5.47 22.85
CA VAL A 56 -6.03 4.06 22.62
C VAL A 56 -6.21 3.78 21.14
N THR A 57 -5.10 3.70 20.42
CA THR A 57 -5.09 3.54 18.96
C THR A 57 -4.79 2.09 18.60
N LEU A 58 -5.63 1.51 17.75
CA LEU A 58 -5.32 0.28 17.01
C LEU A 58 -4.64 0.68 15.70
N ALA A 59 -3.46 0.15 15.44
CA ALA A 59 -2.77 0.34 14.16
C ALA A 59 -2.58 -1.01 13.47
N VAL A 60 -2.83 -1.04 12.16
CA VAL A 60 -2.71 -2.26 11.34
C VAL A 60 -1.91 -1.96 10.09
N ASP A 61 -0.94 -2.81 9.82
CA ASP A 61 -0.14 -2.80 8.58
C ASP A 61 0.18 -4.23 8.15
N GLY A 62 0.50 -4.39 6.87
CA GLY A 62 0.88 -5.65 6.27
C GLY A 62 2.17 -5.58 5.47
N SER A 63 2.84 -6.71 5.36
CA SER A 63 4.05 -6.89 4.58
C SER A 63 3.97 -8.14 3.72
N SER A 64 4.79 -8.17 2.69
CA SER A 64 4.90 -9.33 1.82
C SER A 64 6.27 -9.41 1.18
N ASN A 65 6.72 -10.63 0.94
CA ASN A 65 7.94 -10.90 0.21
C ASN A 65 7.79 -12.18 -0.62
N ARG A 66 8.63 -12.38 -1.61
CA ARG A 66 8.55 -13.56 -2.50
C ARG A 66 9.92 -14.17 -2.78
N SER A 67 9.92 -15.47 -3.03
CA SER A 67 11.04 -16.20 -3.63
C SER A 67 10.66 -16.62 -5.05
N GLN A 68 11.42 -16.16 -6.02
CA GLN A 68 11.21 -16.47 -7.45
C GLN A 68 12.01 -17.72 -7.83
N ARG A 69 11.31 -18.73 -8.32
CA ARG A 69 11.91 -19.98 -8.82
C ARG A 69 11.45 -20.23 -10.27
N ALA A 70 12.15 -21.05 -11.00
CA ALA A 70 11.90 -21.28 -12.43
C ALA A 70 10.49 -21.77 -12.77
N GLY A 71 9.83 -22.45 -11.85
CA GLY A 71 8.46 -22.97 -12.05
C GLY A 71 7.54 -22.77 -10.89
N LEU A 72 7.99 -22.08 -9.84
CA LEU A 72 7.22 -21.83 -8.62
C LEU A 72 7.67 -20.52 -8.00
N ASP A 73 6.74 -19.61 -7.79
CA ASP A 73 6.94 -18.46 -6.90
C ASP A 73 6.33 -18.79 -5.54
N LEU A 74 7.05 -18.50 -4.48
CA LEU A 74 6.55 -18.63 -3.12
C LEU A 74 6.38 -17.25 -2.52
N ILE A 75 5.13 -16.86 -2.29
CA ILE A 75 4.76 -15.60 -1.68
C ILE A 75 4.55 -15.83 -0.19
N VAL A 76 5.13 -14.99 0.64
CA VAL A 76 4.84 -14.91 2.07
C VAL A 76 4.21 -13.55 2.34
N VAL A 77 3.05 -13.55 2.96
CA VAL A 77 2.32 -12.36 3.36
C VAL A 77 2.07 -12.39 4.85
N SER A 78 2.12 -11.24 5.47
CA SER A 78 1.90 -11.05 6.91
C SER A 78 1.09 -9.79 7.14
N ALA A 79 0.34 -9.73 8.23
CA ALA A 79 -0.26 -8.51 8.75
C ALA A 79 -0.20 -8.51 10.27
N ALA A 80 0.01 -7.34 10.84
CA ALA A 80 0.10 -7.14 12.28
C ALA A 80 -0.86 -6.03 12.74
N ALA A 81 -1.46 -6.25 13.90
CA ALA A 81 -2.24 -5.26 14.62
C ALA A 81 -1.57 -4.96 15.96
N VAL A 82 -1.36 -3.68 16.24
CA VAL A 82 -0.69 -3.19 17.45
C VAL A 82 -1.59 -2.18 18.14
N THR A 83 -1.66 -2.26 19.46
CA THR A 83 -2.38 -1.29 20.29
C THR A 83 -1.42 -0.30 20.92
N PHE A 84 -1.70 0.98 20.76
CA PHE A 84 -0.91 2.09 21.28
C PHE A 84 -1.71 2.95 22.24
N LYS A 85 -1.06 3.47 23.28
CA LYS A 85 -1.58 4.52 24.14
C LYS A 85 -0.45 5.49 24.50
N CYS A 86 -0.69 6.80 24.39
CA CYS A 86 0.31 7.83 24.70
C CYS A 86 1.66 7.56 24.02
N ASN A 87 1.65 7.20 22.74
CA ASN A 87 2.81 6.85 21.93
C ASN A 87 3.63 5.64 22.43
N ASN A 88 3.04 4.81 23.30
CA ASN A 88 3.66 3.58 23.76
C ASN A 88 2.81 2.36 23.37
N PRO A 89 3.43 1.25 22.97
CA PRO A 89 2.68 0.01 22.77
C PRO A 89 2.07 -0.46 24.09
N VAL A 90 0.78 -0.74 24.06
CA VAL A 90 0.04 -1.19 25.27
C VAL A 90 0.18 -2.69 25.45
N ALA A 91 0.19 -3.44 24.35
CA ALA A 91 0.32 -4.89 24.37
C ALA A 91 1.79 -5.30 24.17
N GLN A 92 2.28 -6.21 25.00
CA GLN A 92 3.61 -6.79 24.85
C GLN A 92 3.74 -7.63 23.57
N ASN A 93 2.62 -8.19 23.08
CA ASN A 93 2.59 -9.00 21.87
C ASN A 93 1.58 -8.46 20.89
N PRO A 94 2.00 -8.08 19.68
CA PRO A 94 1.09 -7.73 18.58
C PRO A 94 0.29 -8.96 18.13
N TYR A 95 -0.90 -8.72 17.61
CA TYR A 95 -1.64 -9.78 16.94
C TYR A 95 -1.14 -9.91 15.51
N ILE A 96 -0.48 -11.01 15.19
CA ILE A 96 0.14 -11.24 13.89
C ILE A 96 -0.49 -12.44 13.21
N ILE A 97 -0.80 -12.31 11.92
CA ILE A 97 -1.17 -13.45 11.06
C ILE A 97 -0.29 -13.45 9.83
N GLY A 98 0.06 -14.66 9.38
CA GLY A 98 0.85 -14.85 8.16
C GLY A 98 0.30 -15.97 7.30
N LYS A 99 0.60 -15.93 6.01
CA LYS A 99 0.24 -16.94 5.04
C LYS A 99 1.35 -17.15 4.02
N CYS A 100 1.57 -18.40 3.66
CA CYS A 100 2.47 -18.81 2.59
C CYS A 100 1.64 -19.30 1.40
N ILE A 101 1.92 -18.78 0.22
CA ILE A 101 1.11 -19.02 -0.99
C ILE A 101 2.06 -19.46 -2.12
N PRO A 102 2.05 -20.74 -2.49
CA PRO A 102 2.74 -21.21 -3.69
C PRO A 102 1.96 -20.82 -4.94
N VAL A 103 2.64 -20.24 -5.91
CA VAL A 103 2.06 -19.80 -7.19
C VAL A 103 2.85 -20.40 -8.34
N MET A 104 2.20 -20.98 -9.32
CA MET A 104 2.86 -21.67 -10.43
C MET A 104 2.42 -21.11 -11.78
N GLY A 105 3.40 -20.84 -12.63
CA GLY A 105 3.15 -20.57 -14.06
C GLY A 105 2.54 -19.22 -14.37
N LEU A 106 2.71 -18.22 -13.48
CA LEU A 106 2.28 -16.84 -13.68
C LEU A 106 3.40 -15.97 -14.18
N VAL A 107 3.04 -14.84 -14.80
CA VAL A 107 3.95 -13.73 -15.07
C VAL A 107 4.14 -12.88 -13.81
N ASP A 108 5.25 -12.15 -13.74
CA ASP A 108 5.64 -11.40 -12.54
C ASP A 108 4.58 -10.40 -12.09
N GLU A 109 3.94 -9.70 -13.01
CA GLU A 109 2.86 -8.74 -12.73
C GLU A 109 1.65 -9.39 -12.04
N ASP A 110 1.28 -10.61 -12.44
CA ASP A 110 0.18 -11.34 -11.81
C ASP A 110 0.56 -11.82 -10.41
N VAL A 111 1.81 -12.23 -10.22
CA VAL A 111 2.34 -12.60 -8.90
C VAL A 111 2.32 -11.41 -7.95
N GLU A 112 2.74 -10.23 -8.41
CA GLU A 112 2.70 -8.98 -7.63
C GLU A 112 1.27 -8.59 -7.23
N ARG A 113 0.31 -8.74 -8.15
CA ARG A 113 -1.11 -8.50 -7.86
C ARG A 113 -1.66 -9.45 -6.81
N ILE A 114 -1.37 -10.75 -6.93
CA ILE A 114 -1.78 -11.75 -5.93
C ILE A 114 -1.16 -11.42 -4.57
N GLN A 115 0.11 -11.06 -4.55
CA GLN A 115 0.83 -10.65 -3.35
C GLN A 115 0.13 -9.47 -2.66
N ALA A 116 -0.18 -8.42 -3.42
CA ALA A 116 -0.83 -7.21 -2.90
C ALA A 116 -2.26 -7.51 -2.39
N VAL A 117 -3.05 -8.28 -3.15
CA VAL A 117 -4.42 -8.63 -2.74
C VAL A 117 -4.42 -9.52 -1.48
N CYS A 118 -3.51 -10.48 -1.40
CA CYS A 118 -3.41 -11.34 -0.22
C CYS A 118 -2.95 -10.58 1.02
N ARG A 119 -2.05 -9.59 0.87
CA ARG A 119 -1.65 -8.69 1.94
C ARG A 119 -2.85 -7.90 2.45
N GLN A 120 -3.59 -7.23 1.58
CA GLN A 120 -4.80 -6.50 1.94
C GLN A 120 -5.86 -7.40 2.60
N TYR A 121 -5.98 -8.65 2.16
CA TYR A 121 -6.87 -9.60 2.81
C TYR A 121 -6.48 -9.83 4.27
N LEU A 122 -5.20 -10.05 4.55
CA LEU A 122 -4.72 -10.28 5.91
C LEU A 122 -4.86 -9.03 6.79
N GLU A 123 -4.57 -7.85 6.27
CA GLU A 123 -4.78 -6.58 6.98
C GLU A 123 -6.24 -6.41 7.43
N ARG A 124 -7.19 -6.65 6.53
CA ARG A 124 -8.62 -6.57 6.87
C ARG A 124 -9.06 -7.67 7.84
N LEU A 125 -8.56 -8.87 7.66
CA LEU A 125 -8.87 -9.99 8.54
C LEU A 125 -8.32 -9.77 9.96
N VAL A 126 -7.11 -9.28 10.09
CA VAL A 126 -6.50 -8.94 11.38
C VAL A 126 -7.30 -7.83 12.06
N THR A 127 -7.67 -6.78 11.31
CA THR A 127 -8.48 -5.68 11.83
C THR A 127 -9.81 -6.19 12.39
N LEU A 128 -10.55 -6.98 11.63
CA LEU A 128 -11.82 -7.56 12.06
C LEU A 128 -11.67 -8.37 13.35
N ARG A 129 -10.67 -9.25 13.41
CA ARG A 129 -10.45 -10.12 14.58
C ARG A 129 -10.12 -9.34 15.85
N VAL A 130 -9.39 -8.24 15.71
CA VAL A 130 -8.99 -7.43 16.85
C VAL A 130 -10.11 -6.49 17.29
N LEU A 131 -10.93 -5.99 16.35
CA LEU A 131 -12.12 -5.20 16.66
C LEU A 131 -13.24 -6.05 17.28
N ASP A 132 -13.25 -7.36 17.06
CA ASP A 132 -14.20 -8.26 17.70
C ASP A 132 -13.88 -8.40 19.20
N GLY A 133 -14.71 -7.74 20.03
CA GLY A 133 -14.60 -7.79 21.49
C GLY A 133 -13.72 -6.72 22.14
N ASN A 134 -13.10 -5.82 21.33
CA ASN A 134 -12.33 -4.69 21.84
C ASN A 134 -12.87 -3.37 21.31
N SER A 135 -12.72 -2.32 22.09
CA SER A 135 -13.02 -0.94 21.71
C SER A 135 -11.73 -0.12 21.69
N TYR A 136 -11.59 0.71 20.67
CA TYR A 136 -10.47 1.63 20.47
C TYR A 136 -11.00 3.03 20.27
N ASP A 137 -10.24 4.02 20.73
CA ASP A 137 -10.58 5.43 20.50
C ASP A 137 -10.32 5.81 19.04
N LEU A 138 -9.36 5.14 18.38
CA LEU A 138 -9.03 5.36 16.97
C LEU A 138 -8.45 4.07 16.34
N THR A 139 -8.85 3.77 15.13
CA THR A 139 -8.26 2.71 14.29
C THR A 139 -7.52 3.33 13.11
N LEU A 140 -6.21 3.12 13.02
CA LEU A 140 -5.36 3.52 11.91
C LEU A 140 -5.01 2.31 11.04
N LEU A 141 -5.26 2.42 9.75
CA LEU A 141 -5.04 1.36 8.78
C LEU A 141 -4.05 1.88 7.72
N ASP A 142 -3.01 1.10 7.42
CA ASP A 142 -2.06 1.47 6.37
C ASP A 142 -2.66 1.27 4.97
N GLY A 143 -2.38 2.25 4.10
CA GLY A 143 -2.82 2.24 2.71
C GLY A 143 -4.30 2.55 2.50
N PRO A 144 -4.74 2.63 1.23
CA PRO A 144 -6.11 3.02 0.89
C PRO A 144 -7.11 1.90 1.16
N PHE A 145 -8.34 2.27 1.52
CA PHE A 145 -9.43 1.30 1.59
C PHE A 145 -9.88 0.85 0.20
N VAL A 146 -9.79 1.74 -0.77
CA VAL A 146 -10.01 1.43 -2.19
C VAL A 146 -8.80 0.65 -2.69
N PRO A 147 -8.97 -0.55 -3.24
CA PRO A 147 -7.86 -1.27 -3.84
C PRO A 147 -7.31 -0.49 -5.03
N HIS A 148 -6.00 -0.56 -5.22
CA HIS A 148 -5.38 0.05 -6.38
C HIS A 148 -5.99 -0.49 -7.67
N TYR A 149 -6.08 0.37 -8.70
CA TYR A 149 -6.63 0.00 -10.01
C TYR A 149 -5.99 -1.26 -10.59
N ASP A 150 -4.68 -1.42 -10.41
CA ASP A 150 -3.93 -2.57 -10.93
C ASP A 150 -4.29 -3.91 -10.27
N LEU A 151 -5.00 -3.87 -9.13
CA LEU A 151 -5.44 -5.08 -8.43
C LEU A 151 -6.74 -5.66 -8.98
N LEU A 152 -7.34 -5.05 -9.99
CA LEU A 152 -8.59 -5.54 -10.56
C LEU A 152 -8.35 -6.79 -11.40
N PRO A 153 -9.19 -7.81 -11.27
CA PRO A 153 -9.07 -9.02 -12.07
C PRO A 153 -9.17 -8.73 -13.56
N TYR A 154 -8.25 -9.25 -14.36
CA TYR A 154 -8.27 -9.12 -15.82
C TYR A 154 -9.58 -9.54 -16.47
N GLY A 155 -10.30 -10.50 -15.89
CA GLY A 155 -11.55 -11.03 -16.42
C GLY A 155 -12.71 -10.05 -16.45
N TYR A 156 -12.56 -8.85 -15.85
CA TYR A 156 -13.61 -7.82 -15.89
C TYR A 156 -13.43 -6.81 -17.04
N SER A 157 -12.26 -6.77 -17.64
CA SER A 157 -11.94 -5.76 -18.67
C SER A 157 -11.50 -6.30 -20.03
N ALA A 158 -11.12 -7.58 -20.18
CA ALA A 158 -10.62 -8.08 -21.45
C ALA A 158 -10.91 -9.58 -21.67
N SER A 159 -11.12 -9.95 -22.91
CA SER A 159 -11.15 -11.34 -23.37
C SER A 159 -9.73 -11.92 -23.36
N VAL A 160 -9.40 -12.79 -22.43
CA VAL A 160 -8.11 -13.49 -22.41
C VAL A 160 -8.23 -14.86 -23.06
N SER A 161 -7.40 -15.08 -24.07
CA SER A 161 -7.33 -16.34 -24.80
C SER A 161 -6.25 -17.25 -24.22
N GLY A 162 -6.66 -18.38 -23.62
CA GLY A 162 -5.76 -19.46 -23.19
C GLY A 162 -6.22 -20.21 -21.95
N GLY A 163 -6.23 -21.57 -22.00
CA GLY A 163 -6.82 -22.44 -20.96
C GLY A 163 -6.20 -22.26 -19.56
N ARG A 164 -4.87 -22.14 -19.44
CA ARG A 164 -4.17 -22.04 -18.15
C ARG A 164 -4.28 -20.66 -17.50
N ALA A 165 -4.30 -19.61 -18.30
CA ALA A 165 -4.58 -18.25 -17.83
C ALA A 165 -5.98 -18.13 -17.22
N ARG A 166 -6.93 -18.98 -17.67
CA ARG A 166 -8.30 -18.98 -17.19
C ARG A 166 -8.44 -19.56 -15.77
N GLU A 167 -7.70 -20.63 -15.45
CA GLU A 167 -7.71 -21.23 -14.11
C GLU A 167 -7.15 -20.27 -13.06
N VAL A 168 -6.05 -19.60 -13.38
CA VAL A 168 -5.41 -18.62 -12.50
C VAL A 168 -6.29 -17.39 -12.32
N GLN A 169 -6.94 -16.93 -13.37
CA GLN A 169 -7.91 -15.84 -13.29
C GLN A 169 -9.09 -16.20 -12.40
N GLU A 170 -9.55 -17.44 -12.45
CA GLU A 170 -10.64 -17.91 -11.60
C GLU A 170 -10.22 -17.94 -10.12
N GLU A 171 -9.01 -18.43 -9.80
CA GLU A 171 -8.49 -18.39 -8.43
C GLU A 171 -8.33 -16.96 -7.92
N TYR A 172 -7.78 -16.07 -8.75
CA TYR A 172 -7.65 -14.65 -8.40
C TYR A 172 -9.01 -14.00 -8.19
N ARG A 173 -9.98 -14.30 -9.05
CA ARG A 173 -11.36 -13.82 -8.90
C ARG A 173 -11.98 -14.30 -7.59
N MET A 174 -11.81 -15.58 -7.22
CA MET A 174 -12.29 -16.10 -5.94
C MET A 174 -11.66 -15.41 -4.74
N VAL A 175 -10.37 -15.10 -4.77
CA VAL A 175 -9.69 -14.35 -3.70
C VAL A 175 -10.24 -12.93 -3.66
N PHE A 176 -10.37 -12.27 -4.80
CA PHE A 176 -10.93 -10.93 -4.89
C PHE A 176 -12.36 -10.86 -4.34
N GLU A 177 -13.22 -11.81 -4.68
CA GLU A 177 -14.59 -11.88 -4.16
C GLU A 177 -14.65 -12.15 -2.65
N LYS A 178 -13.72 -12.93 -2.10
CA LYS A 178 -13.60 -13.15 -0.64
C LYS A 178 -13.23 -11.87 0.10
N ILE A 179 -12.60 -10.93 -0.58
CA ILE A 179 -12.22 -9.64 0.02
C ILE A 179 -13.33 -8.62 -0.20
N TYR A 180 -13.71 -8.41 -1.44
CA TYR A 180 -14.53 -7.28 -1.86
C TYR A 180 -15.97 -7.63 -2.19
N GLY A 181 -16.29 -8.92 -2.36
CA GLY A 181 -17.64 -9.39 -2.62
C GLY A 181 -18.57 -9.29 -1.41
N SER A 182 -19.81 -9.68 -1.59
CA SER A 182 -20.81 -9.70 -0.50
C SER A 182 -20.34 -10.61 0.63
N ASN A 183 -20.37 -10.09 1.87
CA ASN A 183 -19.81 -10.73 3.06
C ASN A 183 -18.29 -11.00 3.00
N GLY A 184 -17.59 -10.44 2.02
CA GLY A 184 -16.13 -10.42 2.01
C GLY A 184 -15.55 -9.58 3.15
N THR A 185 -14.25 -9.73 3.43
CA THR A 185 -13.63 -9.05 4.57
C THR A 185 -13.74 -7.54 4.49
N ALA A 186 -13.67 -6.92 3.31
CA ALA A 186 -13.86 -5.49 3.14
C ALA A 186 -15.33 -5.07 3.37
N ASP A 187 -16.29 -5.91 2.97
CA ASP A 187 -17.72 -5.63 3.15
C ASP A 187 -18.12 -5.67 4.63
N VAL A 188 -17.60 -6.65 5.37
CA VAL A 188 -17.83 -6.76 6.82
C VAL A 188 -17.08 -5.65 7.58
N LEU A 189 -15.83 -5.35 7.17
CA LEU A 189 -15.06 -4.28 7.80
C LEU A 189 -15.69 -2.91 7.58
N ALA A 190 -16.23 -2.65 6.38
CA ALA A 190 -16.93 -1.40 6.09
C ALA A 190 -18.09 -1.13 7.08
N GLU A 191 -18.86 -2.16 7.44
CA GLU A 191 -19.91 -2.04 8.46
C GLU A 191 -19.35 -1.73 9.85
N ARG A 192 -18.31 -2.48 10.26
CA ARG A 192 -17.67 -2.27 11.55
C ARG A 192 -17.06 -0.88 11.72
N LEU A 193 -16.47 -0.34 10.65
CA LEU A 193 -15.85 0.97 10.68
C LEU A 193 -16.87 2.12 10.82
N LEU A 194 -18.14 1.92 10.46
CA LEU A 194 -19.16 2.95 10.66
C LEU A 194 -19.40 3.30 12.15
N ASP A 195 -19.15 2.34 13.03
CA ASP A 195 -19.34 2.50 14.48
C ASP A 195 -18.04 2.90 15.22
N THR A 196 -16.94 3.12 14.51
CA THR A 196 -15.63 3.41 15.09
C THR A 196 -14.98 4.64 14.45
N LEU A 197 -14.19 5.39 15.23
CA LEU A 197 -13.28 6.36 14.64
C LEU A 197 -12.16 5.61 13.92
N HIS A 198 -11.99 5.89 12.64
CA HIS A 198 -10.99 5.23 11.81
C HIS A 198 -10.37 6.19 10.80
N ALA A 199 -9.17 5.87 10.37
CA ALA A 199 -8.52 6.54 9.24
C ALA A 199 -7.61 5.55 8.49
N PHE A 200 -7.68 5.63 7.15
CA PHE A 200 -6.73 4.98 6.26
C PHE A 200 -5.63 5.98 5.95
N VAL A 201 -4.40 5.64 6.29
CA VAL A 201 -3.23 6.53 6.16
C VAL A 201 -2.37 6.06 4.99
N ILE A 202 -2.24 6.90 3.97
CA ILE A 202 -1.42 6.61 2.79
C ILE A 202 -0.12 7.39 2.93
N LYS A 203 0.95 6.67 3.27
CA LYS A 203 2.26 7.20 3.62
C LYS A 203 2.99 7.85 2.44
N SER A 204 2.80 7.30 1.24
CA SER A 204 3.45 7.77 0.02
C SER A 204 2.41 7.92 -1.08
N PRO A 205 1.60 8.98 -1.04
CA PRO A 205 0.55 9.15 -2.02
C PRO A 205 1.15 9.52 -3.39
N HIS A 206 1.05 8.57 -4.33
CA HIS A 206 1.35 8.82 -5.75
C HIS A 206 0.11 9.30 -6.51
N SER A 207 -0.93 9.66 -5.79
CA SER A 207 -2.20 10.13 -6.34
C SER A 207 -2.02 11.45 -7.07
N MET A 208 -2.76 11.60 -8.15
CA MET A 208 -2.95 12.83 -8.91
C MET A 208 -4.43 13.29 -8.85
N ASP A 209 -5.17 12.85 -7.83
CA ASP A 209 -6.60 13.12 -7.69
C ASP A 209 -6.91 14.62 -7.61
N LEU A 210 -6.06 15.37 -6.92
CA LEU A 210 -6.14 16.81 -6.82
C LEU A 210 -5.83 17.47 -8.16
N ILE A 211 -4.68 17.12 -8.74
CA ILE A 211 -4.19 17.68 -9.99
C ILE A 211 -5.19 17.45 -11.12
N SER A 212 -5.79 16.26 -11.17
CA SER A 212 -6.74 15.91 -12.22
C SER A 212 -8.10 16.60 -12.09
N ARG A 213 -8.49 17.02 -10.88
CA ARG A 213 -9.80 17.65 -10.63
C ARG A 213 -9.85 19.13 -10.94
N TYR A 214 -8.79 19.84 -10.64
CA TYR A 214 -8.76 21.27 -10.77
C TYR A 214 -8.20 21.65 -12.14
N LYS A 215 -9.10 22.05 -13.07
CA LYS A 215 -8.70 22.42 -14.44
C LYS A 215 -7.64 23.51 -14.48
N LYS A 216 -7.67 24.48 -13.56
CA LYS A 216 -6.64 25.51 -13.44
C LYS A 216 -5.30 24.88 -13.06
N VAL A 217 -5.28 24.04 -12.01
CA VAL A 217 -4.06 23.35 -11.57
C VAL A 217 -3.50 22.50 -12.71
N SER A 218 -4.33 21.73 -13.40
CA SER A 218 -3.87 20.93 -14.55
C SER A 218 -3.37 21.77 -15.73
N SER A 219 -3.92 22.95 -15.95
CA SER A 219 -3.45 23.86 -17.02
C SER A 219 -2.11 24.50 -16.67
N TRP A 220 -1.87 24.88 -15.42
CA TRP A 220 -0.59 25.39 -14.95
C TRP A 220 0.50 24.32 -14.93
N LEU A 221 0.12 23.08 -14.64
CA LEU A 221 1.03 21.94 -14.62
C LEU A 221 1.18 21.25 -15.97
N SER A 222 0.65 21.80 -17.07
CA SER A 222 0.66 21.13 -18.38
C SER A 222 2.07 20.72 -18.86
N GLY A 223 3.11 21.50 -18.52
CA GLY A 223 4.51 21.20 -18.84
C GLY A 223 5.13 20.12 -17.96
N VAL A 224 4.63 19.94 -16.74
CA VAL A 224 5.18 19.02 -15.72
C VAL A 224 4.22 17.93 -15.33
N TYR A 225 3.06 17.84 -15.99
CA TYR A 225 2.04 16.85 -15.77
C TYR A 225 2.61 15.43 -15.88
N GLY A 226 2.35 14.60 -14.86
CA GLY A 226 2.92 13.24 -14.76
C GLY A 226 4.29 13.16 -14.07
N ARG A 227 4.92 14.32 -13.76
CA ARG A 227 6.17 14.37 -12.97
C ARG A 227 5.94 14.70 -11.49
N ILE A 228 4.74 15.17 -11.15
CA ILE A 228 4.35 15.62 -9.82
C ILE A 228 3.13 14.83 -9.38
N ASN A 229 3.12 14.45 -8.12
CA ASN A 229 1.94 13.95 -7.43
C ASN A 229 1.34 15.00 -6.49
N ASP A 230 0.15 14.72 -5.97
CA ASP A 230 -0.55 15.64 -5.08
C ASP A 230 0.26 16.00 -3.83
N ALA A 231 1.06 15.07 -3.28
CA ALA A 231 1.88 15.33 -2.09
C ALA A 231 3.00 16.33 -2.36
N ASN A 232 3.69 16.21 -3.50
CA ASN A 232 4.74 17.16 -3.89
C ASN A 232 4.14 18.56 -4.09
N LEU A 233 2.97 18.63 -4.72
CA LEU A 233 2.26 19.88 -4.93
C LEU A 233 1.88 20.55 -3.60
N LEU A 234 1.33 19.77 -2.68
CA LEU A 234 0.82 20.27 -1.41
C LEU A 234 1.91 20.54 -0.37
N ASP A 235 3.15 20.11 -0.61
CA ASP A 235 4.25 20.29 0.31
C ASP A 235 4.54 21.78 0.59
N SER A 236 4.36 22.63 -0.41
CA SER A 236 4.51 24.09 -0.30
C SER A 236 3.22 24.80 0.14
N VAL A 237 2.06 24.19 -0.07
CA VAL A 237 0.75 24.79 0.24
C VAL A 237 0.38 24.57 1.71
N LEU A 238 0.61 23.36 2.23
CA LEU A 238 0.23 23.01 3.60
C LEU A 238 1.30 23.42 4.61
N SER A 239 0.90 24.24 5.56
CA SER A 239 1.74 24.62 6.68
C SER A 239 1.48 23.72 7.89
N PRO A 240 2.49 22.96 8.38
CA PRO A 240 2.33 22.10 9.56
C PRO A 240 2.12 22.95 10.83
N CYS A 241 2.69 24.14 10.88
CA CYS A 241 2.54 25.05 12.03
C CYS A 241 1.11 25.56 12.19
N ASN A 242 0.36 25.66 11.10
CA ASN A 242 -1.02 26.16 11.10
C ASN A 242 -2.05 25.03 11.20
N ARG A 243 -1.62 23.77 11.19
CA ARG A 243 -2.51 22.60 11.17
C ARG A 243 -3.59 22.70 10.10
N GLU A 244 -3.15 23.12 8.94
CA GLU A 244 -4.00 23.23 7.78
C GLU A 244 -4.24 21.86 7.18
N VAL A 245 -5.47 21.60 6.84
CA VAL A 245 -5.92 20.37 6.19
C VAL A 245 -6.60 20.77 4.92
N LEU A 246 -6.17 20.15 3.82
CA LEU A 246 -6.90 20.28 2.57
C LEU A 246 -7.96 19.18 2.49
N VAL A 247 -9.23 19.55 2.62
CA VAL A 247 -10.34 18.60 2.50
C VAL A 247 -10.79 18.52 1.06
N ILE A 248 -10.65 17.34 0.49
CA ILE A 248 -11.15 17.03 -0.85
C ILE A 248 -12.31 16.06 -0.73
N THR A 249 -13.41 16.46 -1.33
CA THR A 249 -14.73 15.92 -1.01
C THR A 249 -15.00 14.49 -1.45
N VAL A 250 -14.38 13.93 -2.48
CA VAL A 250 -14.68 12.55 -2.93
C VAL A 250 -13.48 11.95 -3.64
N PRO A 251 -13.04 10.73 -3.34
CA PRO A 251 -12.06 10.05 -4.18
C PRO A 251 -12.57 9.97 -5.62
N GLN A 252 -11.71 10.23 -6.59
CA GLN A 252 -12.08 10.07 -7.98
C GLN A 252 -12.39 8.59 -8.20
N LYS A 253 -13.67 8.28 -8.36
CA LYS A 253 -14.07 6.93 -8.72
C LYS A 253 -13.59 6.69 -10.15
N SER A 254 -12.69 5.76 -10.33
CA SER A 254 -12.44 5.26 -11.68
C SER A 254 -13.76 4.73 -12.24
N ASP A 255 -14.01 4.92 -13.52
CA ASP A 255 -15.21 4.38 -14.20
C ASP A 255 -15.37 2.89 -13.93
N LEU A 256 -14.26 2.20 -13.71
CA LEU A 256 -14.20 0.78 -13.40
C LEU A 256 -14.85 0.42 -12.05
N TRP A 257 -14.65 1.21 -10.99
CA TRP A 257 -15.34 0.99 -9.71
C TRP A 257 -16.84 1.15 -9.84
N SER A 258 -17.27 2.12 -10.63
CA SER A 258 -18.68 2.29 -10.96
C SER A 258 -19.23 1.09 -11.73
N VAL A 259 -18.45 0.48 -12.62
CA VAL A 259 -18.82 -0.75 -13.35
C VAL A 259 -18.89 -1.94 -12.39
N LEU A 260 -17.91 -2.13 -11.50
CA LEU A 260 -17.91 -3.21 -10.52
C LEU A 260 -19.09 -3.12 -9.55
N ALA A 261 -19.42 -1.91 -9.09
CA ALA A 261 -20.59 -1.66 -8.25
C ALA A 261 -21.91 -1.96 -9.00
N LYS A 262 -22.04 -1.48 -10.23
CA LYS A 262 -23.21 -1.77 -11.09
C LYS A 262 -23.37 -3.26 -11.38
N LYS A 263 -22.29 -4.00 -11.58
CA LYS A 263 -22.31 -5.44 -11.79
C LYS A 263 -22.51 -6.24 -10.49
N LYS A 264 -22.69 -5.59 -9.35
CA LYS A 264 -22.85 -6.21 -8.02
C LYS A 264 -21.69 -7.16 -7.64
N ILE A 265 -20.50 -6.84 -8.09
CA ILE A 265 -19.28 -7.60 -7.77
C ILE A 265 -18.77 -7.20 -6.38
N LEU A 266 -18.92 -5.92 -6.04
CA LEU A 266 -18.59 -5.40 -4.71
C LEU A 266 -19.71 -5.69 -3.72
N GLY A 267 -19.36 -6.01 -2.49
CA GLY A 267 -20.30 -6.13 -1.40
C GLY A 267 -21.08 -4.83 -1.19
N PRO A 268 -22.35 -4.90 -0.82
CA PRO A 268 -23.22 -3.72 -0.75
C PRO A 268 -22.76 -2.71 0.30
N ARG A 269 -22.28 -3.17 1.46
CA ARG A 269 -21.79 -2.31 2.55
C ARG A 269 -20.48 -1.63 2.15
N TYR A 270 -19.57 -2.38 1.55
CA TYR A 270 -18.32 -1.86 1.03
C TYR A 270 -18.55 -0.82 -0.09
N SER A 271 -19.44 -1.14 -1.04
CA SER A 271 -19.79 -0.23 -2.12
C SER A 271 -20.39 1.09 -1.61
N ARG A 272 -21.26 1.01 -0.59
CA ARG A 272 -21.83 2.18 0.08
C ARG A 272 -20.73 2.99 0.78
N PHE A 273 -19.89 2.33 1.59
CA PHE A 273 -18.78 2.98 2.29
C PHE A 273 -17.88 3.74 1.31
N LEU A 274 -17.47 3.11 0.21
CA LEU A 274 -16.66 3.78 -0.83
C LEU A 274 -17.35 4.99 -1.43
N SER A 275 -18.68 4.95 -1.58
CA SER A 275 -19.43 6.09 -2.11
C SER A 275 -19.46 7.30 -1.17
N GLU A 276 -19.30 7.03 0.11
CA GLU A 276 -19.33 8.03 1.17
C GLU A 276 -17.92 8.35 1.71
N GLN A 277 -16.88 7.74 1.15
CA GLN A 277 -15.49 8.00 1.54
C GLN A 277 -15.09 9.44 1.18
N ARG A 278 -14.27 10.03 2.06
CA ARG A 278 -13.64 11.34 1.88
C ARG A 278 -12.14 11.17 2.09
N PHE A 279 -11.38 12.04 1.47
CA PHE A 279 -9.95 12.11 1.74
C PHE A 279 -9.52 13.55 1.91
N PHE A 280 -8.43 13.70 2.62
CA PHE A 280 -7.75 14.97 2.82
C PHE A 280 -6.24 14.74 2.92
N TYR A 281 -5.51 15.83 2.83
CA TYR A 281 -4.07 15.82 3.03
C TYR A 281 -3.72 16.60 4.27
N ILE A 282 -2.78 16.07 5.05
CA ILE A 282 -2.17 16.75 6.19
C ILE A 282 -0.66 16.69 6.07
N LYS A 283 0.02 17.74 6.54
CA LYS A 283 1.47 17.80 6.67
C LYS A 283 1.83 17.69 8.15
N PRO A 284 2.23 16.49 8.64
CA PRO A 284 2.44 16.28 10.08
C PRO A 284 3.61 17.09 10.63
N HIS A 285 4.65 17.31 9.84
CA HIS A 285 5.88 18.00 10.25
C HIS A 285 6.39 18.90 9.12
N ARG A 286 7.23 19.90 9.48
CA ARG A 286 7.75 20.89 8.52
C ARG A 286 8.53 20.25 7.38
N ASP A 287 9.35 19.26 7.69
CA ASP A 287 10.25 18.61 6.74
C ASP A 287 9.64 17.31 6.16
N ALA A 288 8.36 17.08 6.46
CA ALA A 288 7.62 15.91 6.02
C ALA A 288 6.82 16.21 4.76
N LEU A 289 6.75 15.27 3.83
CA LEU A 289 5.77 15.35 2.74
C LEU A 289 4.36 15.15 3.30
N PRO A 290 3.36 15.82 2.74
CA PRO A 290 1.97 15.58 3.09
C PRO A 290 1.56 14.12 2.93
N ILE A 291 0.82 13.60 3.89
CA ILE A 291 0.19 12.28 3.81
C ILE A 291 -1.27 12.42 3.47
N ARG A 292 -1.79 11.45 2.73
CA ARG A 292 -3.22 11.36 2.44
C ARG A 292 -3.90 10.54 3.52
N VAL A 293 -5.01 11.04 4.02
CA VAL A 293 -5.86 10.38 5.00
C VAL A 293 -7.24 10.20 4.41
N GLU A 294 -7.75 8.96 4.47
CA GLU A 294 -9.09 8.63 3.98
C GLU A 294 -9.96 8.18 5.14
N LEU A 295 -11.21 8.64 5.18
CA LEU A 295 -12.19 8.28 6.20
C LEU A 295 -13.61 8.35 5.65
N HIS A 296 -14.55 7.82 6.41
CA HIS A 296 -15.95 7.88 6.03
C HIS A 296 -16.49 9.31 6.19
N LYS A 297 -17.47 9.67 5.34
CA LYS A 297 -18.13 10.99 5.30
C LYS A 297 -18.58 11.46 6.67
N SER A 298 -19.19 10.60 7.48
CA SER A 298 -19.70 10.97 8.81
C SER A 298 -18.61 11.51 9.74
N LEU A 299 -17.37 11.03 9.60
CA LEU A 299 -16.21 11.50 10.36
C LEU A 299 -15.65 12.79 9.77
N ALA A 300 -15.56 12.86 8.44
CA ALA A 300 -15.00 14.01 7.73
C ALA A 300 -15.86 15.28 7.87
N GLU A 301 -17.17 15.13 7.93
CA GLU A 301 -18.12 16.25 8.07
C GLU A 301 -18.35 16.67 9.53
N SER A 302 -17.80 15.94 10.50
CA SER A 302 -17.79 16.30 11.91
C SER A 302 -16.46 16.96 12.27
N GLU A 303 -16.46 18.30 12.41
CA GLU A 303 -15.25 19.05 12.77
C GLU A 303 -14.54 18.47 14.00
N LYS A 304 -15.30 18.15 15.05
CA LYS A 304 -14.78 17.56 16.28
C LYS A 304 -14.07 16.21 16.05
N GLN A 305 -14.64 15.35 15.20
CA GLN A 305 -14.05 14.04 14.90
C GLN A 305 -12.84 14.19 13.98
N LEU A 306 -12.92 15.08 13.00
CA LEU A 306 -11.81 15.40 12.12
C LEU A 306 -10.62 15.98 12.92
N GLU A 307 -10.88 16.94 13.81
CA GLU A 307 -9.85 17.47 14.73
C GLU A 307 -9.22 16.38 15.59
N TYR A 308 -10.04 15.44 16.10
CA TYR A 308 -9.54 14.34 16.92
C TYR A 308 -8.60 13.44 16.11
N VAL A 309 -9.02 12.99 14.93
CA VAL A 309 -8.21 12.13 14.05
C VAL A 309 -6.91 12.82 13.64
N CYS A 310 -7.00 14.07 13.18
CA CYS A 310 -5.82 14.85 12.80
C CYS A 310 -4.87 15.06 13.97
N SER A 311 -5.41 15.42 15.15
CA SER A 311 -4.59 15.59 16.36
C SER A 311 -3.88 14.30 16.77
N ALA A 312 -4.56 13.15 16.69
CA ALA A 312 -3.94 11.85 16.99
C ALA A 312 -2.81 11.54 16.01
N ILE A 313 -2.99 11.81 14.73
CA ILE A 313 -1.94 11.63 13.71
C ILE A 313 -0.77 12.56 14.00
N TYR A 314 -1.00 13.84 14.29
CA TYR A 314 0.05 14.80 14.66
C TYR A 314 0.84 14.40 15.90
N PHE A 315 0.14 13.93 16.95
CA PHE A 315 0.79 13.51 18.19
C PHE A 315 1.63 12.24 18.02
N GLN A 316 1.26 11.39 17.07
CA GLN A 316 1.97 10.15 16.78
C GLN A 316 3.03 10.30 15.69
N ALA A 317 2.99 11.35 14.86
CA ALA A 317 4.01 11.59 13.86
C ALA A 317 5.33 12.01 14.52
N SER A 318 6.42 11.38 14.13
CA SER A 318 7.75 11.78 14.62
C SER A 318 8.33 12.93 13.80
N ASN A 319 9.30 13.63 14.36
CA ASN A 319 10.03 14.70 13.67
C ASN A 319 10.83 14.20 12.46
N LEU A 320 11.00 12.90 12.31
CA LEU A 320 11.81 12.28 11.25
C LEU A 320 10.95 11.52 10.23
N ASN A 321 9.74 11.08 10.63
CA ASN A 321 8.85 10.29 9.79
C ASN A 321 7.48 10.93 9.71
N ASN A 322 6.91 10.97 8.51
CA ASN A 322 5.56 11.47 8.26
C ASN A 322 4.46 10.58 8.81
N VAL A 323 4.83 9.41 9.29
CA VAL A 323 3.93 8.30 9.60
C VAL A 323 3.69 8.21 11.10
N PRO A 324 2.45 7.97 11.55
CA PRO A 324 2.18 7.70 12.95
C PRO A 324 3.01 6.52 13.48
N TRP A 325 3.64 6.69 14.63
CA TRP A 325 4.46 5.67 15.30
C TRP A 325 3.76 4.31 15.41
N SER A 326 2.47 4.32 15.68
CA SER A 326 1.69 3.09 15.78
C SER A 326 1.69 2.29 14.47
N LEU A 327 1.61 2.96 13.31
CA LEU A 327 1.70 2.31 12.00
C LEU A 327 3.12 1.84 11.68
N GLU A 328 4.15 2.58 12.09
CA GLU A 328 5.54 2.14 11.95
C GLU A 328 5.81 0.86 12.75
N PHE A 329 5.27 0.77 13.97
CA PHE A 329 5.38 -0.45 14.76
C PHE A 329 4.59 -1.61 14.15
N ALA A 330 3.36 -1.37 13.67
CA ALA A 330 2.60 -2.39 12.96
C ALA A 330 3.36 -2.90 11.73
N HIS A 331 4.00 -1.97 10.98
CA HIS A 331 4.88 -2.31 9.88
C HIS A 331 6.05 -3.20 10.31
N ALA A 332 6.78 -2.79 11.34
CA ALA A 332 7.92 -3.55 11.85
C ALA A 332 7.55 -4.99 12.27
N PHE A 333 6.39 -5.17 12.89
CA PHE A 333 5.91 -6.49 13.29
C PHE A 333 5.32 -7.31 12.14
N SER A 334 4.80 -6.68 11.11
CA SER A 334 4.33 -7.37 9.91
C SER A 334 5.45 -7.75 8.94
N LEU A 335 6.66 -7.20 9.12
CA LEU A 335 7.75 -7.32 8.16
C LEU A 335 8.11 -8.78 7.86
N VAL A 336 8.04 -9.15 6.59
CA VAL A 336 8.50 -10.43 6.10
C VAL A 336 9.97 -10.31 5.71
N GLU A 337 10.85 -10.98 6.44
CA GLU A 337 12.29 -10.99 6.16
C GLU A 337 12.58 -11.45 4.73
N ALA A 338 13.57 -10.81 4.07
CA ALA A 338 13.91 -11.05 2.68
C ALA A 338 14.26 -12.53 2.37
N ASN A 339 14.88 -13.22 3.32
CA ASN A 339 15.32 -14.61 3.15
C ASN A 339 14.23 -15.63 3.48
N LEU A 340 13.16 -15.26 4.20
CA LEU A 340 12.13 -16.19 4.65
C LEU A 340 11.41 -16.92 3.50
N PRO A 341 10.99 -16.27 2.40
CA PRO A 341 10.38 -17.00 1.30
C PRO A 341 11.31 -18.00 0.64
N SER A 342 12.61 -17.69 0.52
CA SER A 342 13.61 -18.60 -0.04
C SER A 342 13.83 -19.82 0.84
N PHE A 343 13.92 -19.62 2.15
CA PHE A 343 14.03 -20.70 3.13
C PHE A 343 12.80 -21.62 3.05
N LEU A 344 11.59 -21.05 3.05
CA LEU A 344 10.36 -21.84 2.94
C LEU A 344 10.21 -22.56 1.61
N ALA A 345 10.73 -22.00 0.51
CA ALA A 345 10.77 -22.68 -0.78
C ALA A 345 11.68 -23.90 -0.75
N ASP A 346 12.83 -23.79 -0.10
CA ASP A 346 13.76 -24.91 0.06
C ASP A 346 13.19 -26.02 0.97
N GLU A 347 12.50 -25.65 2.06
CA GLU A 347 11.76 -26.59 2.91
C GLU A 347 10.62 -27.29 2.15
N LEU A 348 9.88 -26.56 1.33
CA LEU A 348 8.85 -27.13 0.47
C LEU A 348 9.45 -28.15 -0.50
N LEU A 349 10.57 -27.81 -1.15
CA LEU A 349 11.31 -28.73 -2.01
C LEU A 349 11.74 -30.00 -1.27
N ALA A 350 12.29 -29.87 -0.08
CA ALA A 350 12.71 -31.01 0.72
C ALA A 350 11.53 -31.95 1.02
N LYS A 351 10.38 -31.42 1.37
CA LYS A 351 9.15 -32.19 1.59
C LYS A 351 8.66 -32.88 0.31
N ILE A 352 8.66 -32.18 -0.83
CA ILE A 352 8.27 -32.74 -2.14
C ILE A 352 9.21 -33.89 -2.53
N VAL A 353 10.52 -33.73 -2.35
CA VAL A 353 11.53 -34.77 -2.61
C VAL A 353 11.29 -36.01 -1.73
N LYS A 354 10.95 -35.82 -0.46
CA LYS A 354 10.60 -36.94 0.44
C LYS A 354 9.37 -37.69 -0.06
N ILE A 355 8.32 -36.99 -0.43
CA ILE A 355 7.08 -37.60 -0.98
C ILE A 355 7.37 -38.31 -2.31
N ALA A 356 8.16 -37.68 -3.20
CA ALA A 356 8.54 -38.28 -4.47
C ALA A 356 9.27 -39.62 -4.30
N ARG A 357 10.21 -39.69 -3.35
CA ARG A 357 10.94 -40.95 -3.02
C ARG A 357 9.99 -42.02 -2.51
N GLN A 358 9.03 -41.67 -1.65
CA GLN A 358 8.02 -42.61 -1.14
C GLN A 358 7.13 -43.18 -2.25
N ASN A 359 6.91 -42.42 -3.31
CA ASN A 359 6.11 -42.82 -4.47
C ASN A 359 6.95 -43.31 -5.65
N ASN A 360 8.23 -43.62 -5.45
CA ASN A 360 9.16 -44.08 -6.49
C ASN A 360 9.31 -43.11 -7.68
N ILE A 361 9.09 -41.81 -7.46
CA ILE A 361 9.25 -40.78 -8.47
C ILE A 361 10.66 -40.18 -8.33
N SER A 362 11.36 -40.00 -9.46
CA SER A 362 12.70 -39.40 -9.43
C SER A 362 12.66 -37.94 -8.94
N PRO A 363 13.38 -37.59 -7.84
CA PRO A 363 13.44 -36.23 -7.33
C PRO A 363 13.99 -35.20 -8.33
N LYS A 364 14.82 -35.65 -9.30
CA LYS A 364 15.40 -34.77 -10.33
C LYS A 364 14.35 -34.01 -11.14
N LYS A 365 13.13 -34.54 -11.26
CA LYS A 365 12.03 -33.88 -11.96
C LYS A 365 11.59 -32.57 -11.25
N PHE A 366 11.68 -32.54 -9.93
CA PHE A 366 11.25 -31.39 -9.11
C PHE A 366 12.34 -30.33 -8.95
N TYR A 367 13.63 -30.70 -8.94
CA TYR A 367 14.71 -29.71 -8.82
C TYR A 367 14.69 -28.63 -9.91
N ARG A 368 14.16 -28.90 -11.09
CA ARG A 368 14.05 -27.92 -12.16
C ARG A 368 13.05 -26.79 -11.84
N LEU A 369 11.99 -27.10 -11.10
CA LEU A 369 10.95 -26.13 -10.72
C LEU A 369 11.45 -25.15 -9.66
N PHE A 370 12.44 -25.54 -8.88
CA PHE A 370 13.00 -24.76 -7.76
C PHE A 370 14.31 -24.04 -8.09
N LYS A 371 14.74 -24.06 -9.35
CA LYS A 371 15.90 -23.27 -9.76
C LYS A 371 15.56 -21.78 -9.65
N PRO A 372 16.52 -20.95 -9.18
CA PRO A 372 16.36 -19.50 -9.21
C PRO A 372 15.98 -18.99 -10.60
N LYS A 373 15.04 -18.05 -10.69
CA LYS A 373 14.52 -17.53 -11.96
C LYS A 373 15.50 -16.56 -12.61
N HIS A 374 16.32 -15.86 -11.83
CA HIS A 374 17.25 -14.85 -12.31
C HIS A 374 18.68 -15.40 -12.50
N GLY A 375 19.26 -15.07 -13.66
CA GLY A 375 20.58 -15.56 -14.05
C GLY A 375 21.74 -15.17 -13.12
N LEU A 376 21.60 -14.08 -12.36
CA LEU A 376 22.61 -13.67 -11.37
C LEU A 376 22.74 -14.66 -10.21
N GLU A 377 21.65 -15.22 -9.71
CA GLU A 377 21.67 -16.25 -8.68
C GLU A 377 22.26 -17.57 -9.20
N VAL A 378 22.02 -17.87 -10.48
CA VAL A 378 22.65 -19.04 -11.15
C VAL A 378 24.15 -18.87 -11.23
N ILE A 379 24.66 -17.66 -11.48
CA ILE A 379 26.10 -17.36 -11.55
C ILE A 379 26.77 -17.56 -10.19
N TRP A 380 26.13 -17.15 -9.09
CA TRP A 380 26.67 -17.36 -7.74
C TRP A 380 26.69 -18.83 -7.34
N ASN A 381 25.66 -19.62 -7.66
CA ASN A 381 25.58 -21.03 -7.34
C ASN A 381 26.48 -21.92 -8.23
N THR A 382 26.82 -21.49 -9.45
CA THR A 382 27.73 -22.20 -10.34
C THR A 382 29.21 -21.90 -10.07
N ARG A 383 29.54 -20.85 -9.29
CA ARG A 383 30.88 -20.47 -8.87
C ARG A 383 31.30 -21.07 -7.53
N LYS A 384 30.73 -22.16 -7.06
CA LYS A 384 31.39 -22.96 -6.05
C LYS A 384 32.71 -23.47 -6.65
N PRO A 385 33.85 -23.16 -6.07
CA PRO A 385 35.11 -23.64 -6.60
C PRO A 385 35.06 -25.18 -6.69
N ARG A 386 35.30 -25.70 -7.87
CA ARG A 386 35.52 -27.11 -8.03
C ARG A 386 36.86 -27.40 -7.35
N GLY A 387 36.78 -28.04 -6.21
CA GLY A 387 37.94 -28.73 -5.62
C GLY A 387 38.93 -27.82 -4.89
N VAL A 388 38.87 -27.86 -3.59
CA VAL A 388 40.06 -28.15 -2.77
C VAL A 388 39.67 -29.33 -1.91
#